data_24f25507fcd2ec98c3461e07375fa6a9
#
_entry.id   24f25507fcd2ec98c3461e07375fa6a9
#
_cell.length_a   1.000
_cell.length_b   1.000
_cell.length_c   1.000
_cell.angle_alpha   90.00
_cell.angle_beta   90.00
_cell.angle_gamma   90.00
#
_symmetry.space_group_name_H-M   'P 1'
#
loop_
_entity.id
_entity.type
_entity.pdbx_description
1 polymer ?
#
loop_
_entity_poly.entity_id
_entity_poly.type
_entity_poly.pdbx_seq_one_letter_code
_entity_poly.pdbx_strand_id
1 'polypeptide(L)'
;MSETTDPAPAPAQQDAKNTQPVTSDKLPTTEVINKTLEYTVLDNKGEKHTFKSLFDRPETRTLVIFIRHFFCGSCQEFIFALSKAITPSDIQKLSTPTSIIIIGCGDPGLINFYAKETSCPFPMYADPKQNLYKDFELVQNYGLGSKPEYFRKSMLGIVGSSIVQSLKHFGTGLMLQSGDSSQNGGEFLFESGSGVVSGSGSKEKSVNVTWCHRMMNTRDHLGFEELKMVIDPEGEVLGRKD
;
A
#
# COMPACT_ATOMS: atom_id res chain seq x y z
N MET A 1 51.44 31.14 -36.12
CA MET A 1 50.99 30.71 -34.79
C MET A 1 49.57 30.21 -34.98
N SER A 2 49.41 28.91 -35.07
CA SER A 2 48.12 28.22 -35.26
C SER A 2 47.79 27.54 -33.93
N GLU A 3 46.74 28.07 -33.24
CA GLU A 3 46.19 27.44 -32.05
C GLU A 3 45.32 26.23 -32.45
N THR A 4 45.75 25.08 -32.01
CA THR A 4 44.94 23.84 -32.08
C THR A 4 44.06 23.81 -30.81
N THR A 5 42.75 23.97 -30.99
CA THR A 5 41.76 23.75 -29.94
C THR A 5 41.45 22.23 -29.86
N ASP A 6 41.76 21.63 -28.70
CA ASP A 6 41.37 20.28 -28.34
C ASP A 6 39.83 20.18 -28.22
N PRO A 7 39.20 19.10 -28.71
CA PRO A 7 37.77 18.91 -28.53
C PRO A 7 37.44 18.50 -27.10
N ALA A 8 36.36 19.10 -26.55
CA ALA A 8 35.82 18.81 -25.22
C ALA A 8 35.44 17.30 -25.05
N PRO A 9 35.60 16.72 -23.85
CA PRO A 9 35.24 15.34 -23.60
C PRO A 9 33.75 15.11 -23.72
N ALA A 10 33.38 14.00 -24.39
CA ALA A 10 32.01 13.56 -24.54
C ALA A 10 31.35 13.28 -23.17
N PRO A 11 30.04 13.54 -23.00
CA PRO A 11 29.34 13.27 -21.74
C PRO A 11 29.32 11.76 -21.48
N ALA A 12 29.65 11.38 -20.25
CA ALA A 12 29.62 10.01 -19.76
C ALA A 12 28.22 9.41 -19.98
N GLN A 13 28.17 8.28 -20.68
CA GLN A 13 26.97 7.47 -20.81
C GLN A 13 26.57 6.97 -19.42
N GLN A 14 25.45 7.47 -18.91
CA GLN A 14 24.82 6.91 -17.72
C GLN A 14 24.35 5.51 -18.06
N ASP A 15 24.84 4.52 -17.30
CA ASP A 15 24.41 3.13 -17.38
C ASP A 15 22.88 3.06 -17.29
N ALA A 16 22.25 2.75 -18.42
CA ALA A 16 20.84 2.42 -18.47
C ALA A 16 20.66 1.12 -17.67
N LYS A 17 20.24 1.23 -16.42
CA LYS A 17 19.73 0.09 -15.64
C LYS A 17 18.67 -0.56 -16.52
N ASN A 18 18.91 -1.83 -16.86
CA ASN A 18 17.97 -2.70 -17.56
C ASN A 18 16.73 -2.92 -16.67
N THR A 19 15.84 -1.93 -16.61
CA THR A 19 14.59 -1.96 -15.87
C THR A 19 13.53 -2.57 -16.79
N GLN A 20 13.27 -3.86 -16.62
CA GLN A 20 12.06 -4.45 -17.18
C GLN A 20 10.84 -3.67 -16.68
N PRO A 21 9.80 -3.48 -17.51
CA PRO A 21 8.60 -2.77 -17.07
C PRO A 21 8.00 -3.44 -15.82
N VAL A 22 7.61 -2.63 -14.85
CA VAL A 22 6.93 -3.10 -13.64
C VAL A 22 5.60 -3.72 -14.05
N THR A 23 5.37 -4.98 -13.67
CA THR A 23 4.08 -5.65 -13.82
C THR A 23 3.31 -5.62 -12.50
N SER A 24 1.96 -5.70 -12.55
CA SER A 24 1.11 -5.58 -11.36
C SER A 24 1.38 -6.69 -10.33
N ASP A 25 1.80 -7.87 -10.76
CA ASP A 25 1.88 -9.13 -10.01
C ASP A 25 3.30 -9.64 -9.73
N LYS A 26 4.34 -8.94 -10.22
CA LYS A 26 5.73 -9.33 -9.97
C LYS A 26 6.07 -9.27 -8.48
N LEU A 27 6.40 -10.40 -7.87
CA LEU A 27 6.78 -10.45 -6.46
C LEU A 27 8.09 -9.67 -6.20
N PRO A 28 8.18 -8.94 -5.07
CA PRO A 28 9.43 -8.33 -4.64
C PRO A 28 10.45 -9.40 -4.28
N THR A 29 11.74 -9.08 -4.48
CA THR A 29 12.83 -10.01 -4.11
C THR A 29 13.01 -10.05 -2.59
N THR A 30 13.65 -11.11 -2.11
CA THR A 30 13.98 -11.25 -0.67
C THR A 30 14.82 -10.08 -0.16
N GLU A 31 15.72 -9.53 -0.98
CA GLU A 31 16.54 -8.37 -0.62
C GLU A 31 15.67 -7.12 -0.42
N VAL A 32 14.69 -6.90 -1.31
CA VAL A 32 13.73 -5.80 -1.17
C VAL A 32 12.90 -5.97 0.10
N ILE A 33 12.37 -7.18 0.35
CA ILE A 33 11.58 -7.47 1.55
C ILE A 33 12.42 -7.19 2.80
N ASN A 34 13.61 -7.77 2.92
CA ASN A 34 14.48 -7.57 4.09
C ASN A 34 14.82 -6.10 4.32
N LYS A 35 15.09 -5.34 3.25
CA LYS A 35 15.34 -3.90 3.33
C LYS A 35 14.11 -3.15 3.84
N THR A 36 12.93 -3.46 3.31
CA THR A 36 11.69 -2.76 3.68
C THR A 36 11.24 -3.04 5.10
N LEU A 37 11.55 -4.22 5.66
CA LEU A 37 11.26 -4.56 7.06
C LEU A 37 11.89 -3.59 8.06
N GLU A 38 13.02 -2.97 7.73
CA GLU A 38 13.72 -2.00 8.58
C GLU A 38 13.17 -0.57 8.45
N TYR A 39 12.24 -0.31 7.53
CA TYR A 39 11.67 1.03 7.37
C TYR A 39 10.71 1.37 8.50
N THR A 40 10.63 2.67 8.77
CA THR A 40 9.74 3.22 9.79
C THR A 40 8.42 3.63 9.16
N VAL A 41 7.33 3.18 9.77
CA VAL A 41 5.97 3.69 9.56
C VAL A 41 5.49 4.38 10.83
N LEU A 42 4.48 5.25 10.70
CA LEU A 42 3.93 6.04 11.81
C LEU A 42 2.48 5.63 12.06
N ASP A 43 2.09 5.50 13.33
CA ASP A 43 0.70 5.28 13.71
C ASP A 43 -0.08 6.61 13.79
N ASN A 44 -1.35 6.55 14.21
CA ASN A 44 -2.24 7.71 14.32
C ASN A 44 -1.86 8.74 15.40
N LYS A 45 -0.86 8.43 16.23
CA LYS A 45 -0.27 9.35 17.20
C LYS A 45 1.06 9.92 16.73
N GLY A 46 1.57 9.44 15.58
CA GLY A 46 2.89 9.75 15.05
C GLY A 46 4.01 8.94 15.71
N GLU A 47 3.67 7.89 16.49
CA GLU A 47 4.65 6.98 17.08
C GLU A 47 5.29 6.13 15.97
N LYS A 48 6.59 5.89 16.13
CA LYS A 48 7.41 5.17 15.14
C LYS A 48 7.35 3.67 15.39
N HIS A 49 7.08 2.92 14.33
CA HIS A 49 7.14 1.46 14.30
C HIS A 49 8.05 1.03 13.16
N THR A 50 8.83 -0.04 13.32
CA THR A 50 9.47 -0.67 12.18
C THR A 50 8.40 -1.42 11.37
N PHE A 51 8.54 -1.45 10.04
CA PHE A 51 7.60 -2.23 9.22
C PHE A 51 7.59 -3.70 9.65
N LYS A 52 8.76 -4.25 10.04
CA LYS A 52 8.92 -5.59 10.63
C LYS A 52 7.97 -5.83 11.81
N SER A 53 7.83 -4.85 12.72
CA SER A 53 7.01 -5.01 13.93
C SER A 53 5.52 -5.23 13.65
N LEU A 54 5.05 -4.88 12.46
CA LEU A 54 3.67 -5.13 12.05
C LEU A 54 3.36 -6.61 11.83
N PHE A 55 4.40 -7.44 11.67
CA PHE A 55 4.32 -8.89 11.50
C PHE A 55 4.63 -9.67 12.79
N ASP A 56 4.99 -8.99 13.90
CA ASP A 56 5.21 -9.57 15.22
C ASP A 56 3.87 -9.83 15.93
N ARG A 57 2.99 -10.57 15.26
CA ARG A 57 1.65 -10.92 15.70
C ARG A 57 1.48 -12.44 15.65
N PRO A 58 0.45 -13.00 16.34
CA PRO A 58 0.15 -14.43 16.24
C PRO A 58 -0.32 -14.83 14.83
N GLU A 59 -0.85 -13.87 14.05
CA GLU A 59 -1.26 -14.11 12.69
C GLU A 59 -0.05 -14.42 11.81
N THR A 60 -0.18 -15.45 10.99
CA THR A 60 0.87 -15.90 10.07
C THR A 60 0.78 -15.23 8.70
N ARG A 61 -0.37 -14.62 8.39
CA ARG A 61 -0.62 -13.91 7.14
C ARG A 61 -1.03 -12.47 7.42
N THR A 62 -0.54 -11.54 6.62
CA THR A 62 -0.92 -10.13 6.71
C THR A 62 -1.14 -9.56 5.32
N LEU A 63 -2.38 -9.17 5.03
CA LEU A 63 -2.69 -8.40 3.84
C LEU A 63 -2.38 -6.93 4.12
N VAL A 64 -1.38 -6.39 3.46
CA VAL A 64 -1.03 -4.96 3.51
C VAL A 64 -1.61 -4.27 2.29
N ILE A 65 -2.48 -3.29 2.53
CA ILE A 65 -3.12 -2.47 1.49
C ILE A 65 -2.49 -1.09 1.51
N PHE A 66 -1.77 -0.76 0.45
CA PHE A 66 -1.25 0.58 0.22
C PHE A 66 -2.31 1.41 -0.48
N ILE A 67 -2.86 2.42 0.20
CA ILE A 67 -3.72 3.41 -0.43
C ILE A 67 -2.88 4.48 -1.09
N ARG A 68 -3.41 5.17 -2.08
CA ARG A 68 -2.69 6.23 -2.80
C ARG A 68 -2.28 7.37 -1.87
N HIS A 69 -3.25 8.00 -1.25
CA HIS A 69 -3.08 9.06 -0.24
C HIS A 69 -4.40 9.29 0.51
N PHE A 70 -4.36 9.95 1.66
CA PHE A 70 -5.53 10.06 2.55
C PHE A 70 -6.72 10.87 2.02
N PHE A 71 -6.55 11.73 1.00
CA PHE A 71 -7.67 12.41 0.33
C PHE A 71 -8.05 11.79 -1.02
N CYS A 72 -7.57 10.60 -1.32
CA CYS A 72 -7.97 9.87 -2.52
C CYS A 72 -9.41 9.35 -2.40
N GLY A 73 -10.35 9.96 -3.12
CA GLY A 73 -11.75 9.54 -3.08
C GLY A 73 -11.99 8.12 -3.58
N SER A 74 -11.21 7.63 -4.56
CA SER A 74 -11.27 6.24 -5.02
C SER A 74 -10.87 5.26 -3.92
N CYS A 75 -9.77 5.56 -3.20
CA CYS A 75 -9.32 4.73 -2.08
C CYS A 75 -10.31 4.77 -0.91
N GLN A 76 -10.95 5.91 -0.65
CA GLN A 76 -11.98 6.00 0.39
C GLN A 76 -13.18 5.12 0.06
N GLU A 77 -13.66 5.13 -1.20
CA GLU A 77 -14.75 4.25 -1.63
C GLU A 77 -14.34 2.76 -1.53
N PHE A 78 -13.11 2.43 -1.94
CA PHE A 78 -12.57 1.08 -1.81
C PHE A 78 -12.51 0.61 -0.34
N ILE A 79 -11.85 1.37 0.55
CA ILE A 79 -11.71 1.00 1.97
C ILE A 79 -13.07 0.96 2.67
N PHE A 80 -14.00 1.87 2.35
CA PHE A 80 -15.35 1.80 2.90
C PHE A 80 -16.06 0.50 2.47
N ALA A 81 -15.99 0.14 1.20
CA ALA A 81 -16.64 -1.07 0.70
C ALA A 81 -15.96 -2.33 1.24
N LEU A 82 -14.61 -2.34 1.34
CA LEU A 82 -13.85 -3.41 2.00
C LEU A 82 -14.30 -3.62 3.45
N SER A 83 -14.43 -2.54 4.22
CA SER A 83 -14.86 -2.59 5.63
C SER A 83 -16.28 -3.13 5.83
N LYS A 84 -17.10 -3.10 4.78
CA LYS A 84 -18.44 -3.70 4.76
C LYS A 84 -18.44 -5.14 4.28
N ALA A 85 -17.55 -5.47 3.34
CA ALA A 85 -17.46 -6.79 2.74
C ALA A 85 -16.69 -7.80 3.61
N ILE A 86 -15.72 -7.32 4.40
CA ILE A 86 -14.83 -8.13 5.23
C ILE A 86 -14.73 -7.50 6.61
N THR A 87 -15.26 -8.17 7.62
CA THR A 87 -15.23 -7.67 9.00
C THR A 87 -14.09 -8.30 9.80
N PRO A 88 -13.65 -7.67 10.92
CA PRO A 88 -12.70 -8.32 11.83
C PRO A 88 -13.18 -9.70 12.33
N SER A 89 -14.49 -9.87 12.50
CA SER A 89 -15.08 -11.16 12.90
C SER A 89 -14.92 -12.22 11.82
N ASP A 90 -15.00 -11.86 10.54
CA ASP A 90 -14.78 -12.80 9.42
C ASP A 90 -13.31 -13.20 9.35
N ILE A 91 -12.41 -12.23 9.47
CA ILE A 91 -10.97 -12.49 9.49
C ILE A 91 -10.57 -13.45 10.63
N GLN A 92 -11.18 -13.33 11.80
CA GLN A 92 -10.92 -14.22 12.94
C GLN A 92 -11.38 -15.67 12.72
N LYS A 93 -12.30 -15.92 11.79
CA LYS A 93 -12.80 -17.26 11.48
C LYS A 93 -12.01 -17.97 10.39
N LEU A 94 -11.09 -17.26 9.71
CA LEU A 94 -10.27 -17.86 8.66
C LEU A 94 -9.43 -19.01 9.22
N SER A 95 -9.34 -20.10 8.48
CA SER A 95 -8.53 -21.28 8.84
C SER A 95 -7.05 -20.94 9.04
N THR A 96 -6.54 -20.02 8.24
CA THR A 96 -5.20 -19.44 8.44
C THR A 96 -5.31 -18.08 9.13
N PRO A 97 -4.71 -17.90 10.34
CA PRO A 97 -4.73 -16.63 11.04
C PRO A 97 -4.22 -15.48 10.17
N THR A 98 -5.10 -14.55 9.87
CA THR A 98 -4.85 -13.46 8.90
C THR A 98 -5.14 -12.12 9.56
N SER A 99 -4.38 -11.07 9.20
CA SER A 99 -4.65 -9.67 9.55
C SER A 99 -4.71 -8.81 8.29
N ILE A 100 -5.36 -7.65 8.41
CA ILE A 100 -5.37 -6.61 7.35
C ILE A 100 -4.79 -5.34 7.94
N ILE A 101 -3.89 -4.69 7.21
CA ILE A 101 -3.24 -3.43 7.58
C ILE A 101 -3.33 -2.46 6.40
N ILE A 102 -3.64 -1.19 6.69
CA ILE A 102 -3.70 -0.13 5.68
C ILE A 102 -2.48 0.79 5.84
N ILE A 103 -1.83 1.14 4.74
CA ILE A 103 -0.72 2.10 4.73
C ILE A 103 -1.02 3.23 3.75
N GLY A 104 -0.91 4.48 4.21
CA GLY A 104 -1.04 5.67 3.38
C GLY A 104 0.29 6.44 3.29
N CYS A 105 0.50 7.21 2.22
CA CYS A 105 1.76 7.97 2.04
C CYS A 105 1.72 9.40 2.61
N GLY A 106 0.64 9.80 3.29
CA GLY A 106 0.48 11.15 3.87
C GLY A 106 0.88 11.25 5.33
N ASP A 107 0.52 12.38 5.94
CA ASP A 107 0.78 12.65 7.35
C ASP A 107 -0.03 11.72 8.27
N PRO A 108 0.55 11.17 9.36
CA PRO A 108 -0.13 10.29 10.29
C PRO A 108 -1.33 10.96 11.01
N GLY A 109 -1.35 12.28 11.16
CA GLY A 109 -2.48 13.03 11.72
C GLY A 109 -3.78 12.88 10.92
N LEU A 110 -3.71 12.41 9.67
CA LEU A 110 -4.87 12.13 8.82
C LEU A 110 -5.48 10.74 9.03
N ILE A 111 -4.81 9.84 9.73
CA ILE A 111 -5.25 8.45 9.92
C ILE A 111 -6.62 8.39 10.59
N ASN A 112 -6.82 9.11 11.71
CA ASN A 112 -8.08 9.08 12.44
C ASN A 112 -9.25 9.64 11.61
N PHE A 113 -8.99 10.69 10.84
CA PHE A 113 -9.98 11.25 9.92
C PHE A 113 -10.33 10.22 8.83
N TYR A 114 -9.34 9.61 8.19
CA TYR A 114 -9.54 8.64 7.13
C TYR A 114 -10.29 7.38 7.63
N ALA A 115 -9.89 6.84 8.78
CA ALA A 115 -10.55 5.69 9.41
C ALA A 115 -12.03 5.97 9.69
N LYS A 116 -12.36 7.18 10.18
CA LYS A 116 -13.75 7.62 10.43
C LYS A 116 -14.55 7.72 9.13
N GLU A 117 -14.02 8.39 8.10
CA GLU A 117 -14.70 8.59 6.81
C GLU A 117 -14.96 7.26 6.07
N THR A 118 -14.05 6.31 6.21
CA THR A 118 -14.15 5.00 5.57
C THR A 118 -14.79 3.94 6.46
N SER A 119 -15.10 4.25 7.72
CA SER A 119 -15.53 3.28 8.74
C SER A 119 -14.60 2.06 8.82
N CYS A 120 -13.30 2.28 8.60
CA CYS A 120 -12.33 1.20 8.55
C CYS A 120 -11.98 0.70 9.95
N PRO A 121 -12.18 -0.60 10.24
CA PRO A 121 -11.87 -1.20 11.53
C PRO A 121 -10.42 -1.72 11.63
N PHE A 122 -9.68 -1.68 10.53
CA PHE A 122 -8.33 -2.24 10.45
C PHE A 122 -7.27 -1.23 10.90
N PRO A 123 -6.14 -1.69 11.48
CA PRO A 123 -5.01 -0.83 11.80
C PRO A 123 -4.50 -0.05 10.57
N MET A 124 -4.17 1.22 10.80
CA MET A 124 -3.63 2.10 9.76
C MET A 124 -2.31 2.71 10.18
N TYR A 125 -1.43 2.85 9.21
CA TYR A 125 -0.12 3.49 9.36
C TYR A 125 0.14 4.45 8.21
N ALA A 126 1.13 5.32 8.40
CA ALA A 126 1.59 6.26 7.39
C ALA A 126 3.06 6.01 7.05
N ASP A 127 3.40 6.11 5.76
CA ASP A 127 4.77 6.22 5.24
C ASP A 127 4.93 7.56 4.50
N PRO A 128 5.11 8.69 5.22
CA PRO A 128 5.19 10.01 4.59
C PRO A 128 6.41 10.17 3.67
N LYS A 129 7.43 9.34 3.84
CA LYS A 129 8.64 9.33 3.01
C LYS A 129 8.51 8.47 1.76
N GLN A 130 7.43 7.69 1.65
CA GLN A 130 7.16 6.79 0.53
C GLN A 130 8.28 5.76 0.28
N ASN A 131 9.04 5.39 1.33
CA ASN A 131 10.13 4.43 1.19
C ASN A 131 9.61 3.03 0.83
N LEU A 132 8.51 2.60 1.46
CA LEU A 132 7.84 1.34 1.13
C LEU A 132 7.28 1.39 -0.30
N TYR A 133 6.60 2.48 -0.68
CA TYR A 133 6.03 2.66 -2.01
C TYR A 133 7.09 2.54 -3.10
N LYS A 134 8.24 3.20 -2.90
CA LYS A 134 9.35 3.17 -3.84
C LYS A 134 9.94 1.78 -4.00
N ASP A 135 10.26 1.11 -2.90
CA ASP A 135 10.95 -0.18 -2.95
C ASP A 135 10.01 -1.32 -3.35
N PHE A 136 8.71 -1.23 -3.07
CA PHE A 136 7.72 -2.14 -3.63
C PHE A 136 7.32 -1.79 -5.08
N GLU A 137 7.99 -0.83 -5.70
CA GLU A 137 7.79 -0.42 -7.10
C GLU A 137 6.33 0.01 -7.38
N LEU A 138 5.66 0.68 -6.41
CA LEU A 138 4.32 1.23 -6.62
C LEU A 138 4.41 2.43 -7.56
N VAL A 139 3.70 2.34 -8.68
CA VAL A 139 3.85 3.30 -9.78
C VAL A 139 3.28 4.68 -9.46
N GLN A 140 3.77 5.71 -10.14
CA GLN A 140 3.27 7.06 -10.04
C GLN A 140 2.67 7.49 -11.38
N ASN A 141 1.38 7.77 -11.41
CA ASN A 141 0.68 8.32 -12.57
C ASN A 141 -0.70 8.87 -12.19
N TYR A 142 -1.37 9.52 -13.13
CA TYR A 142 -2.73 10.03 -13.01
C TYR A 142 -3.73 9.30 -13.92
N GLY A 143 -3.35 8.17 -14.50
CA GLY A 143 -4.25 7.37 -15.32
C GLY A 143 -5.50 6.98 -14.54
N LEU A 144 -6.69 7.19 -15.11
CA LEU A 144 -7.94 6.99 -14.37
C LEU A 144 -8.41 5.53 -14.37
N GLY A 145 -8.13 4.75 -15.41
CA GLY A 145 -8.64 3.40 -15.57
C GLY A 145 -10.18 3.34 -15.68
N SER A 146 -10.74 2.13 -15.66
CA SER A 146 -12.18 1.90 -15.64
C SER A 146 -12.80 2.28 -14.29
N LYS A 147 -14.13 2.51 -14.28
CA LYS A 147 -14.85 2.74 -13.03
C LYS A 147 -15.09 1.40 -12.33
N PRO A 148 -14.60 1.21 -11.08
CA PRO A 148 -14.87 0.01 -10.32
C PRO A 148 -16.36 -0.13 -9.92
N GLU A 149 -16.85 -1.37 -9.79
CA GLU A 149 -18.23 -1.66 -9.40
C GLU A 149 -18.58 -1.21 -7.98
N TYR A 150 -17.62 -1.20 -7.06
CA TYR A 150 -17.81 -0.80 -5.66
C TYR A 150 -18.00 0.71 -5.46
N PHE A 151 -17.92 1.53 -6.50
CA PHE A 151 -18.14 2.97 -6.38
C PHE A 151 -19.62 3.29 -6.14
N ARG A 152 -19.96 3.72 -4.92
CA ARG A 152 -21.31 4.18 -4.53
C ARG A 152 -21.64 5.55 -5.14
N LYS A 153 -20.65 6.44 -5.16
CA LYS A 153 -20.81 7.80 -5.62
C LYS A 153 -20.60 7.90 -7.14
N SER A 154 -21.31 8.84 -7.78
CA SER A 154 -20.97 9.23 -9.15
C SER A 154 -19.55 9.82 -9.18
N MET A 155 -18.92 9.81 -10.35
CA MET A 155 -17.59 10.39 -10.55
C MET A 155 -17.51 11.86 -10.08
N LEU A 156 -18.54 12.65 -10.37
CA LEU A 156 -18.64 14.04 -9.90
C LEU A 156 -18.75 14.10 -8.38
N GLY A 157 -19.46 13.16 -7.75
CA GLY A 157 -19.59 13.07 -6.31
C GLY A 157 -18.28 12.70 -5.62
N ILE A 158 -17.46 11.82 -6.21
CA ILE A 158 -16.14 11.45 -5.67
C ILE A 158 -15.18 12.64 -5.73
N VAL A 159 -15.08 13.28 -6.88
CA VAL A 159 -14.23 14.47 -7.07
C VAL A 159 -14.72 15.61 -6.18
N GLY A 160 -16.03 15.87 -6.15
CA GLY A 160 -16.64 16.91 -5.31
C GLY A 160 -16.39 16.66 -3.82
N SER A 161 -16.55 15.43 -3.33
CA SER A 161 -16.29 15.11 -1.92
C SER A 161 -14.81 15.27 -1.55
N SER A 162 -13.88 14.88 -2.42
CA SER A 162 -12.45 15.07 -2.21
C SER A 162 -12.08 16.55 -2.13
N ILE A 163 -12.67 17.40 -3.01
CA ILE A 163 -12.48 18.85 -2.99
C ILE A 163 -13.06 19.46 -1.69
N VAL A 164 -14.27 19.09 -1.30
CA VAL A 164 -14.91 19.61 -0.08
C VAL A 164 -14.11 19.21 1.17
N GLN A 165 -13.61 17.97 1.23
CA GLN A 165 -12.74 17.51 2.32
C GLN A 165 -11.43 18.31 2.35
N SER A 166 -10.81 18.51 1.19
CA SER A 166 -9.61 19.33 1.08
C SER A 166 -9.84 20.77 1.55
N LEU A 167 -10.99 21.37 1.18
CA LEU A 167 -11.36 22.72 1.62
C LEU A 167 -11.63 22.80 3.12
N LYS A 168 -12.29 21.82 3.73
CA LYS A 168 -12.51 21.77 5.19
C LYS A 168 -11.20 21.73 5.98
N HIS A 169 -10.16 21.13 5.41
CA HIS A 169 -8.84 21.04 6.04
C HIS A 169 -7.85 22.11 5.54
N PHE A 170 -8.27 22.99 4.64
CA PHE A 170 -7.41 24.04 4.07
C PHE A 170 -6.82 24.96 5.14
N GLY A 171 -7.61 25.33 6.16
CA GLY A 171 -7.16 26.17 7.29
C GLY A 171 -6.23 25.47 8.27
N THR A 172 -6.08 24.13 8.20
CA THR A 172 -5.22 23.34 9.13
C THR A 172 -3.87 22.99 8.52
N GLY A 173 -3.61 23.31 7.23
CA GLY A 173 -2.41 22.89 6.53
C GLY A 173 -2.35 21.40 6.17
N LEU A 174 -3.26 20.58 6.66
CA LEU A 174 -3.28 19.13 6.46
C LEU A 174 -3.50 18.72 5.00
N MET A 175 -4.08 19.60 4.20
CA MET A 175 -4.26 19.36 2.76
C MET A 175 -2.91 19.13 2.04
N LEU A 176 -1.89 19.91 2.40
CA LEU A 176 -0.54 19.79 1.82
C LEU A 176 0.20 18.54 2.35
N GLN A 177 -0.34 17.91 3.38
CA GLN A 177 0.23 16.75 4.06
C GLN A 177 -0.48 15.43 3.69
N SER A 178 -1.40 15.47 2.71
CA SER A 178 -2.21 14.31 2.31
C SER A 178 -1.42 13.17 1.68
N GLY A 179 -0.21 13.44 1.23
CA GLY A 179 0.62 12.57 0.42
C GLY A 179 0.66 12.98 -1.06
N ASP A 180 1.49 12.30 -1.84
CA ASP A 180 1.65 12.54 -3.27
C ASP A 180 0.44 12.04 -4.05
N SER A 181 -0.25 12.95 -4.73
CA SER A 181 -1.46 12.63 -5.50
C SER A 181 -1.21 11.80 -6.76
N SER A 182 0.03 11.75 -7.25
CA SER A 182 0.44 10.89 -8.37
C SER A 182 0.72 9.45 -7.93
N GLN A 183 0.96 9.22 -6.63
CA GLN A 183 1.29 7.90 -6.09
C GLN A 183 0.08 6.97 -6.20
N ASN A 184 0.29 5.80 -6.81
CA ASN A 184 -0.66 4.69 -6.78
C ASN A 184 -0.34 3.74 -5.64
N GLY A 185 -1.30 2.91 -5.28
CA GLY A 185 -1.19 1.93 -4.20
C GLY A 185 -1.03 0.51 -4.71
N GLY A 186 -1.53 -0.43 -3.94
CA GLY A 186 -1.50 -1.87 -4.25
C GLY A 186 -1.79 -2.72 -3.01
N GLU A 187 -1.93 -4.00 -3.21
CA GLU A 187 -2.19 -5.00 -2.19
C GLU A 187 -1.07 -6.04 -2.19
N PHE A 188 -0.60 -6.41 -0.99
CA PHE A 188 0.48 -7.39 -0.81
C PHE A 188 0.12 -8.35 0.31
N LEU A 189 0.17 -9.65 0.03
CA LEU A 189 0.01 -10.68 1.05
C LEU A 189 1.38 -11.11 1.56
N PHE A 190 1.62 -10.84 2.84
CA PHE A 190 2.80 -11.27 3.55
C PHE A 190 2.50 -12.54 4.33
N GLU A 191 3.44 -13.48 4.35
CA GLU A 191 3.41 -14.66 5.17
C GLU A 191 4.62 -14.70 6.09
N SER A 192 4.35 -14.95 7.39
CA SER A 192 5.38 -15.09 8.41
C SER A 192 5.58 -16.57 8.70
N GLY A 193 6.75 -17.10 8.36
CA GLY A 193 7.15 -18.47 8.67
C GLY A 193 7.85 -18.59 10.01
N SER A 194 7.90 -19.80 10.56
CA SER A 194 8.79 -20.14 11.70
C SER A 194 10.23 -19.97 11.24
N GLY A 195 10.92 -18.96 11.78
CA GLY A 195 12.27 -18.60 11.35
C GLY A 195 13.26 -19.74 11.49
N VAL A 196 14.18 -19.80 10.55
CA VAL A 196 15.41 -20.62 10.65
C VAL A 196 16.23 -20.03 11.79
N VAL A 197 16.72 -20.90 12.68
CA VAL A 197 17.62 -20.49 13.77
C VAL A 197 18.88 -19.89 13.15
N SER A 198 19.02 -18.57 13.19
CA SER A 198 20.29 -17.90 12.89
C SER A 198 21.29 -18.29 13.97
N GLY A 199 22.58 -18.38 13.64
CA GLY A 199 23.65 -18.84 14.53
C GLY A 199 23.80 -18.13 15.88
N SER A 200 22.92 -17.17 16.21
CA SER A 200 22.82 -16.50 17.51
C SER A 200 21.72 -17.05 18.43
N GLY A 201 21.00 -18.13 18.03
CA GLY A 201 19.99 -18.79 18.87
C GLY A 201 18.64 -18.08 18.97
N SER A 202 18.44 -16.94 18.34
CA SER A 202 17.15 -16.26 18.24
C SER A 202 16.34 -16.78 17.05
N LYS A 203 15.10 -17.23 17.30
CA LYS A 203 14.15 -17.55 16.23
C LYS A 203 13.63 -16.25 15.64
N GLU A 204 14.26 -15.78 14.56
CA GLU A 204 13.68 -14.70 13.78
C GLU A 204 12.61 -15.25 12.83
N LYS A 205 11.42 -14.64 12.84
CA LYS A 205 10.38 -14.96 11.86
C LYS A 205 10.85 -14.52 10.48
N SER A 206 10.84 -15.42 9.51
CA SER A 206 11.00 -15.03 8.10
C SER A 206 9.68 -14.41 7.62
N VAL A 207 9.77 -13.29 6.93
CA VAL A 207 8.62 -12.61 6.31
C VAL A 207 8.81 -12.64 4.80
N ASN A 208 7.84 -13.15 4.07
CA ASN A 208 7.86 -13.25 2.62
C ASN A 208 6.58 -12.68 2.02
N VAL A 209 6.63 -12.19 0.79
CA VAL A 209 5.45 -11.82 0.00
C VAL A 209 5.09 -13.00 -0.89
N THR A 210 3.88 -13.54 -0.74
CA THR A 210 3.41 -14.70 -1.51
C THR A 210 2.47 -14.31 -2.64
N TRP A 211 1.91 -13.10 -2.57
CA TRP A 211 1.05 -12.54 -3.59
C TRP A 211 1.11 -11.02 -3.57
N CYS A 212 0.99 -10.37 -4.72
CA CYS A 212 0.84 -8.93 -4.79
C CYS A 212 0.03 -8.49 -6.02
N HIS A 213 -0.59 -7.32 -5.90
CA HIS A 213 -1.18 -6.56 -6.97
C HIS A 213 -0.78 -5.09 -6.82
N ARG A 214 -0.15 -4.50 -7.84
CA ARG A 214 0.16 -3.06 -7.88
C ARG A 214 -0.86 -2.34 -8.72
N MET A 215 -1.39 -1.25 -8.21
CA MET A 215 -2.29 -0.41 -8.98
C MET A 215 -1.54 0.23 -10.15
N MET A 216 -1.93 -0.07 -11.37
CA MET A 216 -1.36 0.51 -12.61
C MET A 216 -2.03 1.85 -12.99
N ASN A 217 -3.12 2.22 -12.31
CA ASN A 217 -3.84 3.47 -12.46
C ASN A 217 -4.56 3.86 -11.15
N THR A 218 -5.19 5.03 -11.12
CA THR A 218 -5.76 5.60 -9.88
C THR A 218 -7.00 4.91 -9.33
N ARG A 219 -7.54 3.89 -10.00
CA ARG A 219 -8.76 3.15 -9.62
C ARG A 219 -8.56 1.64 -9.66
N ASP A 220 -7.34 1.20 -9.62
CA ASP A 220 -6.94 -0.18 -9.87
C ASP A 220 -6.73 -0.98 -8.58
N HIS A 221 -7.51 -0.69 -7.53
CA HIS A 221 -7.59 -1.59 -6.39
C HIS A 221 -8.25 -2.91 -6.81
N LEU A 222 -7.76 -4.02 -6.26
CA LEU A 222 -8.28 -5.34 -6.56
C LEU A 222 -9.79 -5.45 -6.27
N GLY A 223 -10.52 -6.18 -7.10
CA GLY A 223 -11.92 -6.47 -6.87
C GLY A 223 -12.13 -7.31 -5.59
N PHE A 224 -13.28 -7.13 -4.90
CA PHE A 224 -13.47 -7.81 -3.60
C PHE A 224 -13.57 -9.32 -3.72
N GLU A 225 -14.13 -9.85 -4.80
CA GLU A 225 -14.22 -11.30 -4.99
C GLU A 225 -12.82 -11.91 -5.18
N GLU A 226 -11.95 -11.23 -5.92
CA GLU A 226 -10.55 -11.65 -6.06
C GLU A 226 -9.78 -11.50 -4.75
N LEU A 227 -10.01 -10.40 -4.00
CA LEU A 227 -9.36 -10.18 -2.70
C LEU A 227 -9.79 -11.25 -1.68
N LYS A 228 -11.05 -11.65 -1.68
CA LYS A 228 -11.55 -12.78 -0.86
C LYS A 228 -10.84 -14.08 -1.22
N MET A 229 -10.65 -14.38 -2.51
CA MET A 229 -9.92 -15.58 -2.94
C MET A 229 -8.45 -15.56 -2.48
N VAL A 230 -7.84 -14.38 -2.39
CA VAL A 230 -6.46 -14.24 -1.90
C VAL A 230 -6.35 -14.56 -0.40
N ILE A 231 -7.30 -14.09 0.42
CA ILE A 231 -7.25 -14.26 1.89
C ILE A 231 -8.01 -15.51 2.39
N ASP A 232 -8.96 -16.01 1.62
CA ASP A 232 -9.78 -17.18 1.92
C ASP A 232 -9.87 -18.09 0.67
N PRO A 233 -8.77 -18.74 0.25
CA PRO A 233 -8.71 -19.49 -0.99
C PRO A 233 -9.70 -20.66 -1.04
N GLU A 234 -10.05 -21.22 0.11
CA GLU A 234 -11.06 -22.30 0.21
C GLU A 234 -12.49 -21.76 0.16
N GLY A 235 -12.70 -20.47 0.44
CA GLY A 235 -14.02 -19.83 0.43
C GLY A 235 -14.92 -20.26 1.58
N GLU A 236 -14.33 -20.74 2.68
CA GLU A 236 -15.07 -21.29 3.82
C GLU A 236 -15.78 -20.24 4.65
N VAL A 237 -15.23 -19.02 4.71
CA VAL A 237 -15.72 -17.92 5.56
C VAL A 237 -16.33 -16.80 4.75
N LEU A 238 -15.59 -16.32 3.73
CA LEU A 238 -15.98 -15.14 2.96
C LEU A 238 -16.92 -15.47 1.78
N GLY A 239 -17.08 -16.76 1.50
CA GLY A 239 -17.92 -17.26 0.41
C GLY A 239 -17.35 -16.92 -0.97
N ARG A 240 -17.69 -17.75 -1.96
CA ARG A 240 -17.52 -17.42 -3.38
C ARG A 240 -18.88 -17.05 -3.93
N LYS A 241 -18.98 -15.99 -4.69
CA LYS A 241 -20.11 -15.82 -5.58
C LYS A 241 -19.82 -16.66 -6.81
N ASP A 242 -20.62 -17.73 -6.99
CA ASP A 242 -20.68 -18.51 -8.22
C ASP A 242 -21.09 -17.64 -9.41
#